data_a01ad59a0aeb93f8faf604dcb97765ce
#
_entry.id   a01ad59a0aeb93f8faf604dcb97765ce
#
_cell.length_a   1.000
_cell.length_b   1.000
_cell.length_c   1.000
_cell.angle_alpha   90.00
_cell.angle_beta   90.00
_cell.angle_gamma   90.00
#
_symmetry.space_group_name_H-M   'P 1'
#
loop_
_entity.id
_entity.type
_entity.pdbx_description
1 polymer ?
#
loop_
_entity_poly.entity_id
_entity_poly.type
_entity_poly.pdbx_seq_one_letter_code
_entity_poly.pdbx_strand_id
1 'polypeptide(L)'
;MCIRDSLITSDQPVEPLGVAKLLAKVVEEEQPGLVILGKQAIDGDNNQTGQMLAGLLGWAQGTFASKVEIDGQTANVTREVDGGLETVALTLPAIVTTDLRLNEPRYASLPNIMKAKSKPMATKTTADYGVDVAPRLTITHVAEPGKRQAGVKVGSVDELVEKLKALGVAK
;
A
#
# COMPACT_ATOMS: atom_id res chain seq x y z
N MET A 1 -6.42 -18.51 2.72
CA MET A 1 -6.59 -19.19 1.42
C MET A 1 -7.81 -18.61 0.76
N CYS A 2 -7.65 -18.11 -0.49
CA CYS A 2 -8.76 -17.43 -1.20
C CYS A 2 -9.95 -18.38 -1.39
N ILE A 3 -11.16 -17.88 -1.13
CA ILE A 3 -12.40 -18.62 -1.40
C ILE A 3 -12.74 -18.46 -2.88
N ARG A 4 -12.53 -17.27 -3.41
CA ARG A 4 -12.71 -16.88 -4.81
C ARG A 4 -11.80 -15.70 -5.13
N ASP A 5 -11.55 -15.48 -6.40
CA ASP A 5 -10.73 -14.37 -6.88
C ASP A 5 -11.54 -13.52 -7.86
N SER A 6 -11.21 -12.24 -7.92
CA SER A 6 -11.72 -11.30 -8.90
C SER A 6 -10.54 -10.62 -9.60
N LEU A 7 -10.52 -10.67 -10.93
CA LEU A 7 -9.55 -10.00 -11.78
C LEU A 7 -10.24 -8.84 -12.50
N ILE A 8 -9.78 -7.63 -12.28
CA ILE A 8 -10.26 -6.45 -13.02
C ILE A 8 -9.17 -6.03 -13.98
N THR A 9 -9.48 -6.04 -15.28
CA THR A 9 -8.53 -5.69 -16.34
C THR A 9 -8.79 -4.27 -16.85
N SER A 10 -7.72 -3.61 -17.29
CA SER A 10 -7.75 -2.29 -17.93
C SER A 10 -6.76 -2.26 -19.09
N ASP A 11 -7.14 -1.66 -20.21
CA ASP A 11 -6.26 -1.41 -21.36
C ASP A 11 -5.42 -0.14 -21.18
N GLN A 12 -5.68 0.62 -20.11
CA GLN A 12 -5.00 1.87 -19.79
C GLN A 12 -4.31 1.75 -18.42
N PRO A 13 -3.19 2.45 -18.20
CA PRO A 13 -2.62 2.59 -16.86
C PRO A 13 -3.66 3.16 -15.89
N VAL A 14 -3.78 2.55 -14.72
CA VAL A 14 -4.73 2.99 -13.69
C VAL A 14 -3.97 3.57 -12.50
N GLU A 15 -4.23 4.83 -12.22
CA GLU A 15 -3.65 5.54 -11.07
C GLU A 15 -4.30 5.08 -9.74
N PRO A 16 -3.66 5.34 -8.56
CA PRO A 16 -4.17 4.91 -7.27
C PRO A 16 -5.63 5.30 -6.99
N LEU A 17 -6.07 6.49 -7.42
CA LEU A 17 -7.46 6.91 -7.26
C LEU A 17 -8.41 6.08 -8.13
N GLY A 18 -8.02 5.74 -9.36
CA GLY A 18 -8.79 4.85 -10.24
C GLY A 18 -8.95 3.47 -9.62
N VAL A 19 -7.86 2.91 -9.06
CA VAL A 19 -7.89 1.63 -8.33
C VAL A 19 -8.81 1.73 -7.10
N ALA A 20 -8.71 2.79 -6.31
CA ALA A 20 -9.56 2.99 -5.14
C ALA A 20 -11.05 3.06 -5.50
N LYS A 21 -11.41 3.73 -6.60
CA LYS A 21 -12.79 3.78 -7.09
C LYS A 21 -13.31 2.41 -7.53
N LEU A 22 -12.48 1.60 -8.22
CA LEU A 22 -12.84 0.23 -8.60
C LEU A 22 -13.02 -0.65 -7.36
N LEU A 23 -12.10 -0.56 -6.40
CA LEU A 23 -12.21 -1.30 -5.14
C LEU A 23 -13.44 -0.89 -4.34
N ALA A 24 -13.85 0.38 -4.37
CA ALA A 24 -15.09 0.82 -3.72
C ALA A 24 -16.31 0.08 -4.30
N LYS A 25 -16.34 -0.14 -5.62
CA LYS A 25 -17.40 -0.94 -6.26
C LYS A 25 -17.36 -2.41 -5.85
N VAL A 26 -16.17 -2.99 -5.72
CA VAL A 26 -16.02 -4.35 -5.19
C VAL A 26 -16.50 -4.43 -3.73
N VAL A 27 -16.21 -3.42 -2.92
CA VAL A 27 -16.70 -3.34 -1.53
C VAL A 27 -18.23 -3.22 -1.49
N GLU A 28 -18.84 -2.45 -2.40
CA GLU A 28 -20.29 -2.37 -2.53
C GLU A 28 -20.92 -3.75 -2.89
N GLU A 29 -20.27 -4.56 -3.74
CA GLU A 29 -20.74 -5.90 -4.10
C GLU A 29 -20.52 -6.93 -2.99
N GLU A 30 -19.35 -6.92 -2.35
CA GLU A 30 -18.91 -7.98 -1.43
C GLU A 30 -19.29 -7.71 0.03
N GLN A 31 -19.57 -6.46 0.40
CA GLN A 31 -19.91 -6.02 1.76
C GLN A 31 -18.98 -6.58 2.86
N PRO A 32 -17.64 -6.44 2.70
CA PRO A 32 -16.70 -6.99 3.66
C PRO A 32 -16.71 -6.19 4.98
N GLY A 33 -16.48 -6.87 6.10
CA GLY A 33 -16.27 -6.21 7.39
C GLY A 33 -14.86 -5.62 7.54
N LEU A 34 -13.90 -6.05 6.74
CA LEU A 34 -12.52 -5.57 6.77
C LEU A 34 -11.90 -5.72 5.38
N VAL A 35 -11.23 -4.68 4.92
CA VAL A 35 -10.42 -4.70 3.70
C VAL A 35 -8.94 -4.58 4.09
N ILE A 36 -8.13 -5.52 3.62
CA ILE A 36 -6.68 -5.53 3.85
C ILE A 36 -5.96 -5.37 2.52
N LEU A 37 -5.05 -4.41 2.46
CA LEU A 37 -4.22 -4.13 1.28
C LEU A 37 -2.74 -4.08 1.69
N GLY A 38 -1.85 -4.34 0.74
CA GLY A 38 -0.45 -3.94 0.91
C GLY A 38 -0.34 -2.42 1.03
N LYS A 39 0.58 -1.94 1.87
CA LYS A 39 0.74 -0.48 2.06
C LYS A 39 1.21 0.21 0.79
N GLN A 40 1.99 -0.46 -0.05
CA GLN A 40 2.80 0.16 -1.06
C GLN A 40 3.23 -0.87 -2.11
N ALA A 41 3.22 -0.50 -3.38
CA ALA A 41 3.79 -1.26 -4.46
C ALA A 41 5.16 -0.68 -4.82
N ILE A 42 6.17 -1.54 -5.04
CA ILE A 42 7.56 -1.12 -5.26
C ILE A 42 7.77 -0.38 -6.59
N ASP A 43 6.91 -0.62 -7.57
CA ASP A 43 6.96 0.01 -8.90
C ASP A 43 6.44 1.46 -8.87
N GLY A 44 5.24 1.68 -8.34
CA GLY A 44 4.61 2.99 -8.28
C GLY A 44 4.98 3.82 -7.05
N ASP A 45 5.29 3.18 -5.96
CA ASP A 45 5.72 3.76 -4.67
C ASP A 45 4.81 4.87 -4.11
N ASN A 46 3.53 4.88 -4.49
CA ASN A 46 2.61 5.98 -4.16
C ASN A 46 2.05 5.91 -2.74
N ASN A 47 1.84 4.71 -2.20
CA ASN A 47 1.27 4.49 -0.86
C ASN A 47 -0.05 5.26 -0.61
N GLN A 48 -0.98 5.23 -1.56
CA GLN A 48 -2.18 6.06 -1.55
C GLN A 48 -3.49 5.30 -1.66
N THR A 49 -3.51 4.12 -2.28
CA THR A 49 -4.75 3.42 -2.67
C THR A 49 -5.65 3.12 -1.47
N GLY A 50 -5.09 2.57 -0.39
CA GLY A 50 -5.87 2.21 0.81
C GLY A 50 -6.48 3.42 1.50
N GLN A 51 -5.73 4.50 1.62
CA GLN A 51 -6.17 5.75 2.22
C GLN A 51 -7.27 6.42 1.38
N MET A 52 -7.12 6.42 0.05
CA MET A 52 -8.14 6.92 -0.87
C MET A 52 -9.42 6.09 -0.80
N LEU A 53 -9.29 4.75 -0.72
CA LEU A 53 -10.44 3.85 -0.55
C LEU A 53 -11.18 4.15 0.75
N ALA A 54 -10.46 4.31 1.86
CA ALA A 54 -11.06 4.66 3.15
C ALA A 54 -11.82 5.99 3.08
N GLY A 55 -11.22 7.00 2.44
CA GLY A 55 -11.87 8.30 2.22
C GLY A 55 -13.13 8.21 1.36
N LEU A 56 -13.11 7.42 0.28
CA LEU A 56 -14.28 7.22 -0.60
C LEU A 56 -15.44 6.52 0.12
N LEU A 57 -15.13 5.57 1.00
CA LEU A 57 -16.12 4.80 1.75
C LEU A 57 -16.57 5.48 3.05
N GLY A 58 -15.84 6.48 3.53
CA GLY A 58 -16.03 7.06 4.86
C GLY A 58 -15.72 6.08 6.00
N TRP A 59 -14.84 5.10 5.76
CA TRP A 59 -14.47 4.07 6.72
C TRP A 59 -13.23 4.45 7.52
N ALA A 60 -13.14 3.92 8.75
CA ALA A 60 -11.92 4.02 9.54
C ALA A 60 -10.74 3.34 8.84
N GLN A 61 -9.52 3.86 9.06
CA GLN A 61 -8.32 3.31 8.43
C GLN A 61 -7.18 3.12 9.44
N GLY A 62 -6.45 2.00 9.29
CA GLY A 62 -5.18 1.73 9.97
C GLY A 62 -4.09 1.46 8.94
N THR A 63 -3.12 2.37 8.83
CA THR A 63 -2.08 2.32 7.81
C THR A 63 -0.77 1.82 8.39
N PHE A 64 0.08 1.15 7.56
CA PHE A 64 1.36 0.58 7.97
C PHE A 64 1.25 -0.43 9.12
N ALA A 65 0.19 -1.24 9.10
CA ALA A 65 -0.07 -2.20 10.17
C ALA A 65 1.03 -3.26 10.26
N SER A 66 1.62 -3.37 11.45
CA SER A 66 2.54 -4.46 11.84
C SER A 66 1.86 -5.51 12.72
N LYS A 67 0.67 -5.20 13.28
CA LYS A 67 -0.17 -6.13 14.03
C LYS A 67 -1.63 -5.74 13.88
N VAL A 68 -2.51 -6.74 13.77
CA VAL A 68 -3.96 -6.56 13.74
C VAL A 68 -4.61 -7.60 14.64
N GLU A 69 -5.46 -7.15 15.56
CA GLU A 69 -6.24 -8.00 16.46
C GLU A 69 -7.71 -7.59 16.37
N ILE A 70 -8.59 -8.56 16.11
CA ILE A 70 -10.03 -8.33 16.01
C ILE A 70 -10.69 -8.72 17.33
N ASP A 71 -11.45 -7.79 17.90
CA ASP A 71 -12.27 -8.01 19.09
C ASP A 71 -13.69 -7.50 18.82
N GLY A 72 -14.59 -8.42 18.52
CA GLY A 72 -15.97 -8.13 18.16
C GLY A 72 -16.06 -7.18 16.95
N GLN A 73 -16.53 -5.96 17.16
CA GLN A 73 -16.68 -4.93 16.15
C GLN A 73 -15.49 -3.95 16.11
N THR A 74 -14.40 -4.28 16.77
CA THR A 74 -13.21 -3.43 16.85
C THR A 74 -12.01 -4.14 16.26
N ALA A 75 -11.25 -3.44 15.42
CA ALA A 75 -9.93 -3.86 14.97
C ALA A 75 -8.86 -3.00 15.68
N ASN A 76 -8.05 -3.63 16.53
CA ASN A 76 -6.89 -2.99 17.15
C ASN A 76 -5.71 -3.14 16.19
N VAL A 77 -5.24 -2.03 15.66
CA VAL A 77 -4.18 -1.98 14.65
C VAL A 77 -2.95 -1.31 15.21
N THR A 78 -1.86 -2.06 15.35
CA THR A 78 -0.55 -1.51 15.70
C THR A 78 0.17 -1.12 14.41
N ARG A 79 0.56 0.13 14.32
CA ARG A 79 1.18 0.76 13.15
C ARG A 79 2.58 1.25 13.51
N GLU A 80 3.42 1.34 12.50
CA GLU A 80 4.71 2.00 12.63
C GLU A 80 4.60 3.47 12.24
N VAL A 81 5.10 4.31 13.11
CA VAL A 81 5.20 5.76 12.95
C VAL A 81 6.62 6.22 13.26
N ASP A 82 7.01 7.43 12.89
CA ASP A 82 8.39 7.92 13.09
C ASP A 82 8.87 7.85 14.55
N GLY A 83 7.95 8.01 15.49
CA GLY A 83 8.26 7.93 16.92
C GLY A 83 8.26 6.53 17.52
N GLY A 84 7.96 5.47 16.73
CA GLY A 84 7.88 4.09 17.20
C GLY A 84 6.61 3.37 16.78
N LEU A 85 5.90 2.77 17.75
CA LEU A 85 4.66 2.05 17.49
C LEU A 85 3.46 2.79 18.10
N GLU A 86 2.37 2.84 17.34
CA GLU A 86 1.09 3.37 17.77
C GLU A 86 0.02 2.31 17.59
N THR A 87 -0.86 2.12 18.58
CA THR A 87 -2.00 1.23 18.45
C THR A 87 -3.28 2.05 18.40
N VAL A 88 -4.08 1.87 17.34
CA VAL A 88 -5.37 2.52 17.15
C VAL A 88 -6.49 1.49 17.14
N ALA A 89 -7.62 1.82 17.74
CA ALA A 89 -8.84 1.02 17.71
C ALA A 89 -9.75 1.54 16.60
N LEU A 90 -10.06 0.70 15.64
CA LEU A 90 -10.93 1.01 14.50
C LEU A 90 -12.28 0.33 14.67
N THR A 91 -13.37 1.06 14.49
CA THR A 91 -14.69 0.47 14.38
C THR A 91 -14.84 -0.17 12.99
N LEU A 92 -15.26 -1.42 12.93
CA LEU A 92 -15.55 -2.11 11.69
C LEU A 92 -16.89 -1.62 11.07
N PRO A 93 -17.00 -1.54 9.73
CA PRO A 93 -15.99 -1.94 8.74
C PRO A 93 -14.83 -0.96 8.64
N ALA A 94 -13.63 -1.46 8.29
CA ALA A 94 -12.41 -0.66 8.24
C ALA A 94 -11.48 -1.06 7.10
N ILE A 95 -10.54 -0.16 6.75
CA ILE A 95 -9.47 -0.39 5.80
C ILE A 95 -8.15 -0.49 6.55
N VAL A 96 -7.38 -1.53 6.27
CA VAL A 96 -6.04 -1.71 6.85
C VAL A 96 -5.02 -1.85 5.73
N THR A 97 -3.97 -1.04 5.75
CA THR A 97 -2.81 -1.24 4.88
C THR A 97 -1.68 -1.86 5.69
N THR A 98 -1.04 -2.88 5.12
CA THR A 98 -0.13 -3.74 5.88
C THR A 98 1.32 -3.51 5.53
N ASP A 99 2.16 -3.54 6.56
CA ASP A 99 3.61 -3.63 6.44
C ASP A 99 4.05 -5.09 6.25
N LEU A 100 5.29 -5.29 5.78
CA LEU A 100 5.86 -6.61 5.57
C LEU A 100 6.00 -7.45 6.87
N ARG A 101 5.97 -6.80 8.03
CA ARG A 101 6.12 -7.42 9.35
C ARG A 101 4.80 -7.90 9.96
N LEU A 102 3.67 -7.71 9.28
CA LEU A 102 2.37 -8.14 9.81
C LEU A 102 2.34 -9.64 10.11
N ASN A 103 2.81 -10.45 9.17
CA ASN A 103 2.89 -11.90 9.30
C ASN A 103 4.07 -12.47 8.50
N GLU A 104 4.62 -13.56 8.99
CA GLU A 104 5.52 -14.38 8.20
C GLU A 104 4.70 -15.18 7.16
N PRO A 105 5.04 -15.09 5.84
CA PRO A 105 4.31 -15.80 4.80
C PRO A 105 4.41 -17.31 4.97
N ARG A 106 3.29 -18.00 4.90
CA ARG A 106 3.26 -19.47 4.93
C ARG A 106 3.61 -20.06 3.57
N TYR A 107 4.38 -21.14 3.56
CA TYR A 107 4.61 -21.92 2.34
C TYR A 107 3.34 -22.64 1.90
N ALA A 108 3.02 -22.55 0.60
CA ALA A 108 1.92 -23.30 0.02
C ALA A 108 2.32 -24.76 -0.17
N SER A 109 1.55 -25.70 0.37
CA SER A 109 1.73 -27.13 0.09
C SER A 109 1.26 -27.48 -1.32
N LEU A 110 1.84 -28.51 -1.93
CA LEU A 110 1.46 -28.96 -3.27
C LEU A 110 -0.05 -29.21 -3.42
N PRO A 111 -0.76 -29.88 -2.49
CA PRO A 111 -2.21 -30.02 -2.56
C PRO A 111 -2.96 -28.68 -2.57
N ASN A 112 -2.49 -27.69 -1.84
CA ASN A 112 -3.11 -26.35 -1.83
C ASN A 112 -2.87 -25.60 -3.14
N ILE A 113 -1.70 -25.75 -3.76
CA ILE A 113 -1.41 -25.19 -5.09
C ILE A 113 -2.37 -25.80 -6.13
N MET A 114 -2.56 -27.12 -6.09
CA MET A 114 -3.49 -27.80 -7.00
C MET A 114 -4.94 -27.36 -6.78
N LYS A 115 -5.38 -27.22 -5.53
CA LYS A 115 -6.71 -26.71 -5.19
C LYS A 115 -6.92 -25.26 -5.65
N ALA A 116 -5.89 -24.43 -5.60
CA ALA A 116 -5.97 -23.04 -6.03
C ALA A 116 -6.35 -22.91 -7.51
N LYS A 117 -5.85 -23.83 -8.37
CA LYS A 117 -6.15 -23.83 -9.80
C LYS A 117 -7.64 -24.07 -10.14
N SER A 118 -8.39 -24.69 -9.23
CA SER A 118 -9.83 -24.97 -9.38
C SER A 118 -10.73 -23.94 -8.68
N LYS A 119 -10.17 -22.91 -8.06
CA LYS A 119 -10.97 -21.86 -7.42
C LYS A 119 -11.65 -20.98 -8.48
N PRO A 120 -12.90 -20.56 -8.23
CA PRO A 120 -13.56 -19.64 -9.16
C PRO A 120 -12.81 -18.30 -9.20
N MET A 121 -12.63 -17.79 -10.40
CA MET A 121 -12.09 -16.46 -10.68
C MET A 121 -13.07 -15.72 -11.60
N ALA A 122 -13.60 -14.60 -11.13
CA ALA A 122 -14.42 -13.71 -11.95
C ALA A 122 -13.50 -12.72 -12.67
N THR A 123 -13.63 -12.61 -14.00
CA THR A 123 -12.92 -11.60 -14.78
C THR A 123 -13.90 -10.51 -15.19
N LYS A 124 -13.58 -9.27 -14.84
CA LYS A 124 -14.35 -8.08 -15.19
C LYS A 124 -13.40 -7.02 -15.76
N THR A 125 -13.97 -6.05 -16.45
CA THR A 125 -13.25 -4.88 -16.96
C THR A 125 -13.60 -3.65 -16.16
N THR A 126 -12.84 -2.56 -16.32
CA THR A 126 -13.18 -1.27 -15.71
C THR A 126 -14.54 -0.75 -16.16
N ALA A 127 -14.95 -1.05 -17.40
CA ALA A 127 -16.26 -0.67 -17.96
C ALA A 127 -17.42 -1.36 -17.25
N ASP A 128 -17.25 -2.62 -16.80
CA ASP A 128 -18.30 -3.37 -16.09
C ASP A 128 -18.70 -2.70 -14.76
N TYR A 129 -17.79 -1.90 -14.19
CA TYR A 129 -18.03 -1.14 -12.96
C TYR A 129 -18.53 0.28 -13.21
N GLY A 130 -18.53 0.77 -14.46
CA GLY A 130 -18.95 2.12 -14.82
C GLY A 130 -18.15 3.24 -14.14
N VAL A 131 -16.87 2.97 -13.85
CA VAL A 131 -15.98 3.89 -13.12
C VAL A 131 -15.06 4.58 -14.11
N ASP A 132 -14.96 5.91 -14.00
CA ASP A 132 -13.93 6.68 -14.69
C ASP A 132 -12.56 6.45 -14.02
N VAL A 133 -11.69 5.74 -14.73
CA VAL A 133 -10.30 5.43 -14.34
C VAL A 133 -9.27 6.15 -15.20
N ALA A 134 -9.69 7.10 -16.03
CA ALA A 134 -8.79 7.83 -16.91
C ALA A 134 -7.64 8.45 -16.11
N PRO A 135 -6.39 8.31 -16.57
CA PRO A 135 -5.24 8.89 -15.90
C PRO A 135 -5.34 10.42 -15.92
N ARG A 136 -4.93 11.06 -14.83
CA ARG A 136 -4.93 12.51 -14.65
C ARG A 136 -3.54 13.11 -14.83
N LEU A 137 -2.51 12.26 -14.82
CA LEU A 137 -1.12 12.65 -14.99
C LEU A 137 -0.61 12.15 -16.33
N THR A 138 0.19 12.99 -16.98
CA THR A 138 0.92 12.63 -18.21
C THR A 138 2.41 12.76 -17.95
N ILE A 139 3.17 11.69 -18.20
CA ILE A 139 4.62 11.74 -18.13
C ILE A 139 5.12 12.52 -19.36
N THR A 140 5.65 13.71 -19.13
CA THR A 140 6.15 14.58 -20.21
C THR A 140 7.60 14.35 -20.55
N HIS A 141 8.39 13.84 -19.58
CA HIS A 141 9.82 13.61 -19.77
C HIS A 141 10.33 12.57 -18.77
N VAL A 142 11.24 11.71 -19.23
CA VAL A 142 12.00 10.76 -18.42
C VAL A 142 13.48 10.92 -18.74
N ALA A 143 14.32 11.06 -17.72
CA ALA A 143 15.76 11.16 -17.86
C ALA A 143 16.47 10.35 -16.76
N GLU A 144 17.66 9.87 -17.08
CA GLU A 144 18.51 9.27 -16.06
C GLU A 144 18.93 10.32 -15.01
N PRO A 145 19.03 9.93 -13.73
CA PRO A 145 19.60 10.82 -12.72
C PRO A 145 21.01 11.25 -13.09
N GLY A 146 21.32 12.52 -12.88
CA GLY A 146 22.68 13.02 -13.08
C GLY A 146 23.70 12.24 -12.22
N LYS A 147 24.88 11.99 -12.77
CA LYS A 147 25.96 11.33 -12.03
C LYS A 147 26.35 12.17 -10.82
N ARG A 148 26.30 11.56 -9.65
CA ARG A 148 26.83 12.20 -8.44
C ARG A 148 28.35 12.19 -8.47
N GLN A 149 28.98 13.30 -8.10
CA GLN A 149 30.43 13.34 -7.87
C GLN A 149 30.76 12.61 -6.56
N ALA A 150 31.93 12.00 -6.52
CA ALA A 150 32.43 11.39 -5.30
C ALA A 150 32.58 12.45 -4.21
N GLY A 151 32.23 12.10 -2.98
CA GLY A 151 32.46 12.95 -1.83
C GLY A 151 33.94 13.13 -1.52
N VAL A 152 34.26 14.09 -0.66
CA VAL A 152 35.63 14.34 -0.18
C VAL A 152 35.89 13.47 1.05
N LYS A 153 36.95 12.67 1.03
CA LYS A 153 37.40 11.96 2.22
C LYS A 153 38.07 12.94 3.18
N VAL A 154 37.75 12.85 4.45
CA VAL A 154 38.32 13.65 5.51
C VAL A 154 39.28 12.81 6.35
N GLY A 155 40.32 13.44 6.92
CA GLY A 155 41.35 12.77 7.71
C GLY A 155 41.01 12.64 9.19
N SER A 156 40.05 13.41 9.71
CA SER A 156 39.65 13.40 11.12
C SER A 156 38.18 13.73 11.29
N VAL A 157 37.67 13.46 12.51
CA VAL A 157 36.31 13.84 12.90
C VAL A 157 36.17 15.37 12.96
N ASP A 158 37.17 16.07 13.45
CA ASP A 158 37.15 17.53 13.54
C ASP A 158 37.03 18.18 12.16
N GLU A 159 37.81 17.70 11.19
CA GLU A 159 37.67 18.15 9.78
C GLU A 159 36.27 17.89 9.22
N LEU A 160 35.65 16.73 9.57
CA LEU A 160 34.27 16.44 9.17
C LEU A 160 33.30 17.45 9.76
N VAL A 161 33.42 17.74 11.08
CA VAL A 161 32.55 18.69 11.77
C VAL A 161 32.68 20.07 11.16
N GLU A 162 33.90 20.55 10.89
CA GLU A 162 34.11 21.85 10.25
C GLU A 162 33.45 21.93 8.86
N LYS A 163 33.60 20.88 8.04
CA LYS A 163 32.94 20.83 6.73
C LYS A 163 31.42 20.81 6.83
N LEU A 164 30.86 20.04 7.78
CA LEU A 164 29.41 20.00 8.01
C LEU A 164 28.87 21.35 8.50
N LYS A 165 29.62 22.06 9.35
CA LYS A 165 29.29 23.44 9.78
C LYS A 165 29.32 24.40 8.60
N ALA A 166 30.37 24.33 7.76
CA ALA A 166 30.48 25.16 6.56
C ALA A 166 29.32 24.94 5.56
N LEU A 167 28.77 23.72 5.52
CA LEU A 167 27.60 23.36 4.72
C LEU A 167 26.25 23.71 5.40
N GLY A 168 26.27 24.22 6.64
CA GLY A 168 25.06 24.53 7.41
C GLY A 168 24.29 23.32 7.91
N VAL A 169 24.87 22.11 7.86
CA VAL A 169 24.24 20.85 8.29
C VAL A 169 24.43 20.60 9.77
N ALA A 170 25.52 21.06 10.37
CA ALA A 170 25.78 21.00 11.81
C ALA A 170 25.90 22.42 12.40
N LYS A 171 25.51 22.58 13.69
CA LYS A 171 25.66 23.81 14.47
C LYS A 171 26.96 23.79 15.26
#